data_db6698f4803cdc0685869dc77b43f39a
#
_entry.id   db6698f4803cdc0685869dc77b43f39a
#
_cell.length_a   1.000
_cell.length_b   1.000
_cell.length_c   1.000
_cell.angle_alpha   90.00
_cell.angle_beta   90.00
_cell.angle_gamma   90.00
#
_symmetry.space_group_name_H-M   'P 1'
#
loop_
_entity.id
_entity.type
_entity.pdbx_description
1 polymer ?
#
loop_
_entity_poly.entity_id
_entity_poly.type
_entity_poly.pdbx_seq_one_letter_code
_entity_poly.pdbx_strand_id
1 'polypeptide(L)'
;GTDKDPRTCENYMDLWVAEMDKNGNWKAPVLIDGEGINTEDNEGTVAFDGRGKTMFFTRCPNVKKQNLGCEIWVSESKGKNKWGTPKKLELKPHDSLTVGHPCVSEDGRFLIFASDLPGGFGGLDLWATTYERKSDSWTTPVNLGPEINTSGNDAFPTFAKNGDLFYATDGKPGIGGLDIFRAAKQGEENKWSNPVNMGSPINSLNNDYALVEHTDRTGYFTSERKSQNGENKPDIYKYEIPPYVFDLKVIVTDLNEKNVKIADAKVVVTDNNGGTWEG
;
A
#
# COMPACT_ATOMS: atom_id res chain seq x y z
N GLY A 1 0.78 -24.27 -11.80
CA GLY A 1 1.11 -25.56 -11.18
C GLY A 1 -0.14 -26.27 -10.73
N THR A 2 -0.11 -27.59 -10.71
CA THR A 2 -1.21 -28.44 -10.22
C THR A 2 -1.01 -28.82 -8.75
N ASP A 3 0.10 -28.40 -8.16
CA ASP A 3 0.47 -28.73 -6.80
C ASP A 3 -0.20 -27.77 -5.82
N LYS A 4 -0.78 -28.35 -4.78
CA LYS A 4 -1.52 -27.62 -3.75
C LYS A 4 -0.70 -27.51 -2.48
N ASP A 5 -0.78 -26.35 -1.84
CA ASP A 5 -0.28 -26.18 -0.49
C ASP A 5 -0.97 -27.17 0.45
N PRO A 6 -0.24 -28.10 1.07
CA PRO A 6 -0.84 -29.14 1.90
C PRO A 6 -1.50 -28.60 3.18
N ARG A 7 -1.30 -27.33 3.53
CA ARG A 7 -1.90 -26.66 4.70
C ARG A 7 -3.29 -26.11 4.37
N THR A 8 -3.43 -25.50 3.19
CA THR A 8 -4.66 -24.81 2.76
C THR A 8 -5.48 -25.62 1.77
N CYS A 9 -4.89 -26.63 1.13
CA CYS A 9 -5.47 -27.38 0.00
C CYS A 9 -5.77 -26.50 -1.24
N GLU A 10 -5.25 -25.28 -1.27
CA GLU A 10 -5.32 -24.36 -2.39
C GLU A 10 -4.03 -24.41 -3.22
N ASN A 11 -4.04 -23.83 -4.42
CA ASN A 11 -2.84 -23.68 -5.23
C ASN A 11 -1.86 -22.74 -4.51
N TYR A 12 -0.55 -22.95 -4.69
CA TYR A 12 0.45 -22.00 -4.23
C TYR A 12 0.18 -20.62 -4.80
N MET A 13 0.44 -19.61 -3.99
CA MET A 13 0.35 -18.22 -4.41
C MET A 13 1.63 -17.84 -5.15
N ASP A 14 1.48 -17.34 -6.35
CA ASP A 14 2.57 -16.88 -7.24
C ASP A 14 2.45 -15.39 -7.51
N LEU A 15 3.57 -14.77 -7.87
CA LEU A 15 3.62 -13.39 -8.34
C LEU A 15 3.30 -13.32 -9.84
N TRP A 16 2.28 -12.55 -10.17
CA TRP A 16 1.81 -12.33 -11.53
C TRP A 16 1.95 -10.86 -11.92
N VAL A 17 2.15 -10.61 -13.20
CA VAL A 17 2.14 -9.27 -13.78
C VAL A 17 1.09 -9.15 -14.86
N ALA A 18 0.28 -8.10 -14.79
CA ALA A 18 -0.62 -7.68 -15.84
C ALA A 18 -0.17 -6.33 -16.39
N GLU A 19 -0.18 -6.17 -17.71
CA GLU A 19 0.12 -4.90 -18.38
C GLU A 19 -1.16 -4.28 -18.91
N MET A 20 -1.24 -2.96 -18.85
CA MET A 20 -2.30 -2.22 -19.52
C MET A 20 -1.88 -1.88 -20.95
N ASP A 21 -2.76 -2.09 -21.91
CA ASP A 21 -2.54 -1.69 -23.31
C ASP A 21 -2.71 -0.16 -23.49
N LYS A 22 -2.39 0.36 -24.66
CA LYS A 22 -2.52 1.79 -24.99
C LYS A 22 -3.97 2.31 -24.98
N ASN A 23 -4.96 1.41 -24.95
CA ASN A 23 -6.37 1.75 -24.90
C ASN A 23 -6.93 1.67 -23.45
N GLY A 24 -6.09 1.37 -22.47
CA GLY A 24 -6.48 1.24 -21.07
C GLY A 24 -7.05 -0.12 -20.69
N ASN A 25 -6.93 -1.15 -21.52
CA ASN A 25 -7.40 -2.50 -21.21
C ASN A 25 -6.30 -3.34 -20.60
N TRP A 26 -6.62 -4.11 -19.57
CA TRP A 26 -5.72 -5.07 -18.98
C TRP A 26 -5.50 -6.26 -19.90
N LYS A 27 -4.25 -6.60 -20.15
CA LYS A 27 -3.87 -7.87 -20.79
C LYS A 27 -4.01 -9.01 -19.80
N ALA A 28 -4.11 -10.23 -20.31
CA ALA A 28 -4.06 -11.43 -19.46
C ALA A 28 -2.79 -11.41 -18.58
N PRO A 29 -2.90 -11.68 -17.27
CA PRO A 29 -1.75 -11.75 -16.39
C PRO A 29 -0.85 -12.91 -16.77
N VAL A 30 0.46 -12.73 -16.58
CA VAL A 30 1.48 -13.76 -16.79
C VAL A 30 2.34 -13.86 -15.53
N LEU A 31 2.94 -15.01 -15.28
CA LEU A 31 3.90 -15.18 -14.19
C LEU A 31 5.07 -14.21 -14.36
N ILE A 32 5.56 -13.67 -13.26
CA ILE A 32 6.78 -12.85 -13.27
C ILE A 32 7.95 -13.72 -13.74
N ASP A 33 8.71 -13.21 -14.73
CA ASP A 33 9.88 -13.89 -15.30
C ASP A 33 11.12 -13.64 -14.44
N GLY A 34 11.65 -14.69 -13.85
CA GLY A 34 12.87 -14.65 -13.03
C GLY A 34 13.10 -15.99 -12.34
N GLU A 35 14.33 -16.50 -12.46
CA GLU A 35 14.71 -17.75 -11.80
C GLU A 35 14.61 -17.61 -10.28
N GLY A 36 13.78 -18.46 -9.65
CA GLY A 36 13.56 -18.49 -8.22
C GLY A 36 12.69 -17.34 -7.69
N ILE A 37 11.93 -16.63 -8.55
CA ILE A 37 10.92 -15.66 -8.09
C ILE A 37 9.67 -16.41 -7.62
N ASN A 38 9.09 -17.26 -8.44
CA ASN A 38 7.99 -18.15 -8.08
C ASN A 38 8.53 -19.56 -7.82
N THR A 39 8.12 -20.18 -6.73
CA THR A 39 8.66 -21.47 -6.26
C THR A 39 7.54 -22.42 -5.80
N GLU A 40 7.86 -23.47 -5.08
CA GLU A 40 6.89 -24.33 -4.37
C GLU A 40 6.51 -23.77 -2.98
N ASP A 41 6.89 -22.53 -2.69
CA ASP A 41 6.46 -21.75 -1.54
C ASP A 41 5.29 -20.83 -1.93
N ASN A 42 4.79 -20.03 -0.99
CA ASN A 42 3.80 -18.99 -1.29
C ASN A 42 4.49 -17.64 -1.42
N GLU A 43 4.45 -17.04 -2.60
CA GLU A 43 4.92 -15.69 -2.86
C GLU A 43 3.74 -14.71 -2.86
N GLY A 44 3.94 -13.56 -2.23
CA GLY A 44 2.90 -12.51 -2.17
C GLY A 44 3.46 -11.15 -1.84
N THR A 45 2.60 -10.16 -1.83
CA THR A 45 2.89 -8.76 -1.50
C THR A 45 4.24 -8.26 -1.99
N VAL A 46 4.22 -7.38 -2.98
CA VAL A 46 5.43 -6.82 -3.60
C VAL A 46 5.56 -5.33 -3.35
N ALA A 47 6.79 -4.84 -3.26
CA ALA A 47 7.11 -3.43 -3.30
C ALA A 47 8.29 -3.19 -4.24
N PHE A 48 8.33 -2.02 -4.87
CA PHE A 48 9.40 -1.62 -5.77
C PHE A 48 10.03 -0.32 -5.30
N ASP A 49 11.36 -0.17 -5.51
CA ASP A 49 11.99 1.14 -5.38
C ASP A 49 11.41 2.11 -6.41
N GLY A 50 11.55 3.42 -6.21
CA GLY A 50 10.96 4.45 -7.08
C GLY A 50 11.42 4.39 -8.54
N ARG A 51 12.49 3.65 -8.85
CA ARG A 51 12.97 3.41 -10.20
C ARG A 51 12.46 2.11 -10.82
N GLY A 52 11.76 1.27 -10.04
CA GLY A 52 11.34 -0.06 -10.45
C GLY A 52 12.51 -0.98 -10.79
N LYS A 53 13.66 -0.80 -10.14
CA LYS A 53 14.89 -1.59 -10.37
C LYS A 53 15.10 -2.65 -9.31
N THR A 54 14.54 -2.45 -8.13
CA THR A 54 14.62 -3.38 -7.02
C THR A 54 13.21 -3.78 -6.60
N MET A 55 12.95 -5.06 -6.54
CA MET A 55 11.69 -5.65 -6.07
C MET A 55 11.92 -6.34 -4.74
N PHE A 56 11.09 -6.01 -3.77
CA PHE A 56 10.98 -6.69 -2.49
C PHE A 56 9.68 -7.48 -2.48
N PHE A 57 9.70 -8.69 -2.01
CA PHE A 57 8.48 -9.51 -1.95
C PHE A 57 8.50 -10.46 -0.76
N THR A 58 7.32 -10.84 -0.33
CA THR A 58 7.14 -11.84 0.74
C THR A 58 7.20 -13.23 0.15
N ARG A 59 7.91 -14.13 0.83
CA ARG A 59 7.86 -15.57 0.60
C ARG A 59 7.58 -16.30 1.92
N CYS A 60 6.62 -17.19 1.90
CA CYS A 60 6.26 -18.01 3.06
C CYS A 60 6.62 -19.46 2.78
N PRO A 61 7.73 -19.98 3.33
CA PRO A 61 8.21 -21.32 3.08
C PRO A 61 7.19 -22.38 3.49
N ASN A 62 7.05 -23.41 2.67
CA ASN A 62 6.17 -24.54 2.91
C ASN A 62 6.95 -25.83 3.15
N VAL A 63 7.50 -25.98 4.35
CA VAL A 63 8.25 -27.17 4.74
C VAL A 63 7.43 -28.02 5.69
N LYS A 64 7.17 -29.29 5.28
CA LYS A 64 6.39 -30.24 6.12
C LYS A 64 6.95 -30.33 7.55
N LYS A 65 6.06 -30.21 8.55
CA LYS A 65 6.35 -30.32 9.98
C LYS A 65 7.28 -29.26 10.56
N GLN A 66 7.55 -28.17 9.84
CA GLN A 66 8.27 -27.02 10.36
C GLN A 66 7.32 -25.82 10.43
N ASN A 67 7.35 -25.10 11.54
CA ASN A 67 6.65 -23.82 11.67
C ASN A 67 7.62 -22.72 11.27
N LEU A 68 7.69 -22.45 9.97
CA LEU A 68 8.49 -21.37 9.40
C LEU A 68 7.60 -20.17 9.14
N GLY A 69 8.00 -19.02 9.64
CA GLY A 69 7.38 -17.75 9.30
C GLY A 69 7.79 -17.26 7.91
N CYS A 70 7.05 -16.30 7.40
CA CYS A 70 7.37 -15.67 6.12
C CYS A 70 8.70 -14.87 6.16
N GLU A 71 9.22 -14.54 5.00
CA GLU A 71 10.49 -13.86 4.79
C GLU A 71 10.36 -12.81 3.69
N ILE A 72 11.16 -11.75 3.77
CA ILE A 72 11.28 -10.78 2.67
C ILE A 72 12.50 -11.15 1.82
N TRP A 73 12.27 -11.24 0.54
CA TRP A 73 13.26 -11.48 -0.49
C TRP A 73 13.41 -10.26 -1.38
N VAL A 74 14.61 -10.05 -1.93
CA VAL A 74 14.91 -8.93 -2.82
C VAL A 74 15.50 -9.42 -4.12
N SER A 75 15.04 -8.85 -5.24
CA SER A 75 15.54 -9.15 -6.58
C SER A 75 15.78 -7.86 -7.38
N GLU A 76 16.79 -7.88 -8.24
CA GLU A 76 17.12 -6.77 -9.13
C GLU A 76 16.59 -7.00 -10.53
N SER A 77 16.12 -5.93 -11.17
CA SER A 77 15.66 -5.96 -12.55
C SER A 77 16.80 -6.27 -13.52
N LYS A 78 16.56 -7.22 -14.41
CA LYS A 78 17.44 -7.57 -15.55
C LYS A 78 16.92 -7.04 -16.89
N GLY A 79 15.83 -6.29 -16.87
CA GLY A 79 15.18 -5.72 -18.04
C GLY A 79 13.67 -5.66 -17.87
N LYS A 80 12.93 -5.39 -18.95
CA LYS A 80 11.47 -5.31 -18.87
C LYS A 80 10.89 -6.66 -18.41
N ASN A 81 10.21 -6.64 -17.25
CA ASN A 81 9.57 -7.80 -16.62
C ASN A 81 10.50 -9.01 -16.38
N LYS A 82 11.82 -8.79 -16.33
CA LYS A 82 12.80 -9.83 -16.00
C LYS A 82 13.53 -9.51 -14.72
N TRP A 83 13.62 -10.49 -13.84
CA TRP A 83 14.21 -10.34 -12.51
C TRP A 83 15.36 -11.32 -12.32
N GLY A 84 16.35 -10.89 -11.56
CA GLY A 84 17.48 -11.73 -11.17
C GLY A 84 17.11 -12.71 -10.07
N THR A 85 18.00 -13.65 -9.77
CA THR A 85 17.88 -14.59 -8.66
C THR A 85 17.72 -13.81 -7.35
N PRO A 86 16.63 -14.04 -6.59
CA PRO A 86 16.37 -13.28 -5.38
C PRO A 86 17.31 -13.68 -4.23
N LYS A 87 17.48 -12.75 -3.28
CA LYS A 87 18.21 -12.97 -2.04
C LYS A 87 17.31 -12.70 -0.84
N LYS A 88 17.41 -13.54 0.17
CA LYS A 88 16.70 -13.33 1.44
C LYS A 88 17.30 -12.15 2.19
N LEU A 89 16.47 -11.33 2.81
CA LEU A 89 16.88 -10.33 3.79
C LEU A 89 16.90 -10.93 5.19
N GLU A 90 18.01 -10.76 5.89
CA GLU A 90 18.19 -11.25 7.26
C GLU A 90 17.61 -10.23 8.25
N LEU A 91 16.28 -10.27 8.47
CA LEU A 91 15.54 -9.31 9.30
C LEU A 91 14.99 -9.93 10.60
N LYS A 92 15.10 -11.24 10.78
CA LYS A 92 14.54 -11.95 11.93
C LYS A 92 15.59 -12.83 12.62
N PRO A 93 15.59 -12.93 13.96
CA PRO A 93 16.54 -13.75 14.69
C PRO A 93 16.22 -15.25 14.69
N HIS A 94 14.97 -15.63 14.34
CA HIS A 94 14.50 -17.02 14.33
C HIS A 94 13.59 -17.28 13.12
N ASP A 95 13.73 -18.46 12.53
CA ASP A 95 12.97 -18.84 11.32
C ASP A 95 11.45 -18.93 11.53
N SER A 96 11.00 -19.21 12.77
CA SER A 96 9.57 -19.27 13.12
C SER A 96 8.86 -17.92 13.10
N LEU A 97 9.60 -16.81 13.17
CA LEU A 97 9.03 -15.47 13.12
C LEU A 97 8.67 -15.09 11.68
N THR A 98 7.61 -14.34 11.54
CA THR A 98 7.13 -13.83 10.24
C THR A 98 7.67 -12.44 9.98
N VAL A 99 8.21 -12.23 8.78
CA VAL A 99 8.56 -10.93 8.21
C VAL A 99 7.99 -10.87 6.81
N GLY A 100 7.07 -9.95 6.56
CA GLY A 100 6.38 -9.88 5.28
C GLY A 100 5.75 -8.52 5.01
N HIS A 101 5.00 -8.42 3.93
CA HIS A 101 4.31 -7.20 3.50
C HIS A 101 5.29 -6.01 3.37
N PRO A 102 6.32 -6.09 2.51
CA PRO A 102 7.30 -5.04 2.38
C PRO A 102 6.70 -3.76 1.79
N CYS A 103 7.15 -2.62 2.29
CA CYS A 103 6.90 -1.28 1.76
C CYS A 103 8.22 -0.51 1.76
N VAL A 104 8.72 -0.13 0.60
CA VAL A 104 10.04 0.49 0.46
C VAL A 104 9.94 1.93 -0.01
N SER A 105 10.83 2.79 0.48
CA SER A 105 10.96 4.18 0.04
C SER A 105 11.43 4.29 -1.42
N GLU A 106 11.19 5.45 -2.07
CA GLU A 106 11.61 5.70 -3.45
C GLU A 106 13.10 5.46 -3.69
N ASP A 107 13.95 5.79 -2.71
CA ASP A 107 15.40 5.59 -2.81
C ASP A 107 15.85 4.16 -2.50
N GLY A 108 14.92 3.27 -2.16
CA GLY A 108 15.14 1.86 -1.89
C GLY A 108 15.85 1.57 -0.56
N ARG A 109 15.95 2.54 0.36
CA ARG A 109 16.78 2.40 1.57
C ARG A 109 16.02 2.41 2.89
N PHE A 110 14.79 2.78 2.90
CA PHE A 110 13.93 2.69 4.08
C PHE A 110 12.83 1.68 3.80
N LEU A 111 12.75 0.64 4.62
CA LEU A 111 11.82 -0.47 4.47
C LEU A 111 10.93 -0.55 5.69
N ILE A 112 9.60 -0.50 5.50
CA ILE A 112 8.60 -0.88 6.48
C ILE A 112 8.08 -2.27 6.11
N PHE A 113 7.77 -3.08 7.11
CA PHE A 113 7.23 -4.42 6.94
C PHE A 113 6.39 -4.84 8.15
N ALA A 114 5.55 -5.84 7.97
CA ALA A 114 4.79 -6.44 9.06
C ALA A 114 5.56 -7.63 9.66
N SER A 115 5.54 -7.76 11.00
CA SER A 115 6.23 -8.84 11.70
C SER A 115 5.70 -9.07 13.11
N ASP A 116 5.80 -10.32 13.56
CA ASP A 116 5.62 -10.77 14.94
C ASP A 116 6.94 -10.78 15.75
N LEU A 117 7.88 -9.91 15.41
CA LEU A 117 9.14 -9.74 16.15
C LEU A 117 8.87 -9.43 17.63
N PRO A 118 9.70 -9.96 18.55
CA PRO A 118 9.57 -9.69 19.98
C PRO A 118 9.66 -8.21 20.30
N GLY A 119 8.80 -7.73 21.19
CA GLY A 119 8.72 -6.32 21.59
C GLY A 119 7.66 -5.52 20.83
N GLY A 120 6.79 -6.19 20.07
CA GLY A 120 5.60 -5.61 19.48
C GLY A 120 4.45 -5.38 20.46
N PHE A 121 3.33 -4.86 19.95
CA PHE A 121 2.13 -4.53 20.71
C PHE A 121 1.00 -5.54 20.52
N GLY A 122 1.00 -6.26 19.39
CA GLY A 122 -0.08 -7.16 19.02
C GLY A 122 0.36 -8.45 18.35
N GLY A 123 -0.39 -8.87 17.35
CA GLY A 123 -0.07 -10.01 16.49
C GLY A 123 1.05 -9.66 15.52
N LEU A 124 0.70 -9.07 14.38
CA LEU A 124 1.65 -8.46 13.47
C LEU A 124 1.72 -6.96 13.76
N ASP A 125 2.91 -6.43 13.91
CA ASP A 125 3.18 -5.00 14.02
C ASP A 125 3.95 -4.50 12.79
N LEU A 126 3.89 -3.20 12.52
CA LEU A 126 4.75 -2.54 11.55
C LEU A 126 6.10 -2.19 12.16
N TRP A 127 7.16 -2.65 11.50
CA TRP A 127 8.55 -2.43 11.84
C TRP A 127 9.27 -1.73 10.70
N ALA A 128 10.32 -0.98 11.00
CA ALA A 128 11.13 -0.29 10.02
C ALA A 128 12.60 -0.62 10.15
N THR A 129 13.29 -0.63 9.00
CA THR A 129 14.75 -0.77 8.93
C THR A 129 15.31 0.12 7.82
N THR A 130 16.58 0.48 7.94
CA THR A 130 17.28 1.33 6.97
C THR A 130 18.49 0.59 6.40
N TYR A 131 18.69 0.72 5.09
CA TYR A 131 19.87 0.17 4.43
C TYR A 131 21.08 1.09 4.57
N GLU A 132 22.14 0.58 5.15
CA GLU A 132 23.40 1.26 5.33
C GLU A 132 24.41 0.88 4.24
N ARG A 133 24.70 1.79 3.32
CA ARG A 133 25.66 1.56 2.23
C ARG A 133 27.06 1.20 2.67
N LYS A 134 27.51 1.70 3.85
CA LYS A 134 28.88 1.47 4.32
C LYS A 134 29.10 0.03 4.76
N SER A 135 28.10 -0.56 5.41
CA SER A 135 28.12 -1.93 5.92
C SER A 135 27.48 -2.93 4.94
N ASP A 136 26.87 -2.44 3.84
CA ASP A 136 26.10 -3.24 2.89
C ASP A 136 25.04 -4.12 3.60
N SER A 137 24.34 -3.54 4.57
CA SER A 137 23.41 -4.26 5.42
C SER A 137 22.23 -3.41 5.86
N TRP A 138 21.15 -4.06 6.26
CA TRP A 138 20.00 -3.43 6.88
C TRP A 138 20.23 -3.30 8.39
N THR A 139 19.81 -2.18 8.98
CA THR A 139 19.88 -1.97 10.44
C THR A 139 18.94 -2.93 11.16
N THR A 140 19.15 -3.10 12.46
CA THR A 140 18.19 -3.83 13.30
C THR A 140 16.81 -3.17 13.19
N PRO A 141 15.75 -3.96 12.96
CA PRO A 141 14.40 -3.43 12.87
C PRO A 141 13.94 -2.69 14.13
N VAL A 142 13.22 -1.58 13.95
CA VAL A 142 12.64 -0.78 15.02
C VAL A 142 11.12 -0.76 14.84
N ASN A 143 10.37 -1.03 15.92
CA ASN A 143 8.91 -0.97 15.92
C ASN A 143 8.44 0.48 15.69
N LEU A 144 7.38 0.69 14.88
CA LEU A 144 6.85 2.04 14.59
C LEU A 144 6.10 2.69 15.77
N GLY A 145 5.93 1.97 16.85
CA GLY A 145 5.36 2.52 18.08
C GLY A 145 3.83 2.47 18.15
N PRO A 146 3.27 2.82 19.33
CA PRO A 146 1.85 2.63 19.63
C PRO A 146 0.91 3.62 18.93
N GLU A 147 1.43 4.69 18.31
CA GLU A 147 0.62 5.58 17.49
C GLU A 147 0.16 4.89 16.20
N ILE A 148 1.02 4.03 15.64
CA ILE A 148 0.73 3.24 14.44
C ILE A 148 0.21 1.87 14.81
N ASN A 149 1.00 1.11 15.58
CA ASN A 149 0.74 -0.28 15.94
C ASN A 149 -0.32 -0.43 17.04
N THR A 150 -0.99 -1.56 17.04
CA THR A 150 -2.14 -1.85 17.90
C THR A 150 -1.96 -3.19 18.63
N SER A 151 -2.94 -3.57 19.44
CA SER A 151 -3.00 -4.92 20.02
C SER A 151 -3.54 -5.99 19.05
N GLY A 152 -3.95 -5.61 17.85
CA GLY A 152 -4.40 -6.48 16.78
C GLY A 152 -3.27 -6.83 15.81
N ASN A 153 -3.62 -6.91 14.53
CA ASN A 153 -2.67 -7.06 13.43
C ASN A 153 -2.56 -5.75 12.66
N ASP A 154 -1.34 -5.28 12.46
CA ASP A 154 -1.02 -4.12 11.65
C ASP A 154 -0.17 -4.59 10.47
N ALA A 155 -0.69 -4.46 9.25
CA ALA A 155 -0.12 -5.15 8.09
C ALA A 155 -0.34 -4.37 6.78
N PHE A 156 0.24 -4.86 5.69
CA PHE A 156 0.12 -4.31 4.34
C PHE A 156 0.45 -2.81 4.23
N PRO A 157 1.60 -2.37 4.78
CA PRO A 157 2.00 -0.98 4.64
C PRO A 157 2.27 -0.61 3.18
N THR A 158 1.93 0.62 2.79
CA THR A 158 2.29 1.21 1.50
C THR A 158 2.51 2.71 1.65
N PHE A 159 3.38 3.29 0.82
CA PHE A 159 3.57 4.74 0.79
C PHE A 159 2.72 5.38 -0.28
N ALA A 160 2.05 6.48 0.07
CA ALA A 160 1.55 7.43 -0.90
C ALA A 160 2.72 8.23 -1.53
N LYS A 161 2.48 8.86 -2.67
CA LYS A 161 3.50 9.72 -3.33
C LYS A 161 3.98 10.89 -2.48
N ASN A 162 3.14 11.42 -1.60
CA ASN A 162 3.49 12.47 -0.66
C ASN A 162 4.18 11.96 0.62
N GLY A 163 4.39 10.65 0.73
CA GLY A 163 5.03 9.98 1.85
C GLY A 163 4.09 9.61 3.00
N ASP A 164 2.78 9.79 2.87
CA ASP A 164 1.82 9.27 3.83
C ASP A 164 1.90 7.74 3.86
N LEU A 165 1.60 7.16 5.01
CA LEU A 165 1.57 5.73 5.21
C LEU A 165 0.13 5.23 5.18
N PHE A 166 -0.18 4.33 4.24
CA PHE A 166 -1.37 3.49 4.31
C PHE A 166 -0.99 2.14 4.92
N TYR A 167 -1.89 1.58 5.71
CA TYR A 167 -1.76 0.22 6.22
C TYR A 167 -3.13 -0.32 6.63
N ALA A 168 -3.25 -1.61 6.85
CA ALA A 168 -4.48 -2.23 7.30
C ALA A 168 -4.33 -2.72 8.74
N THR A 169 -5.37 -2.54 9.56
CA THR A 169 -5.39 -3.02 10.95
C THR A 169 -6.78 -3.48 11.38
N ASP A 170 -6.83 -4.50 12.23
CA ASP A 170 -8.02 -4.95 12.95
C ASP A 170 -8.03 -4.50 14.42
N GLY A 171 -6.99 -3.78 14.87
CA GLY A 171 -6.83 -3.32 16.24
C GLY A 171 -7.37 -1.91 16.55
N LYS A 172 -7.86 -1.18 15.53
CA LYS A 172 -8.50 0.14 15.69
C LYS A 172 -9.99 0.07 15.38
N PRO A 173 -10.82 0.98 15.94
CA PRO A 173 -12.23 1.04 15.56
C PRO A 173 -12.39 1.20 14.05
N GLY A 174 -13.12 0.28 13.44
CA GLY A 174 -13.30 0.16 12.01
C GLY A 174 -14.71 -0.27 11.61
N ILE A 175 -14.86 -0.66 10.33
CA ILE A 175 -16.13 -1.10 9.74
C ILE A 175 -16.18 -2.62 9.65
N GLY A 176 -15.03 -3.25 9.36
CA GLY A 176 -14.91 -4.67 9.09
C GLY A 176 -13.89 -5.38 9.98
N GLY A 177 -13.15 -6.31 9.36
CA GLY A 177 -11.99 -6.96 9.94
C GLY A 177 -10.75 -6.06 9.82
N LEU A 178 -9.87 -6.37 8.88
CA LEU A 178 -8.81 -5.45 8.51
C LEU A 178 -9.41 -4.26 7.76
N ASP A 179 -9.23 -3.07 8.31
CA ASP A 179 -9.59 -1.81 7.67
C ASP A 179 -8.34 -1.02 7.28
N ILE A 180 -8.40 -0.30 6.16
CA ILE A 180 -7.31 0.56 5.68
C ILE A 180 -7.36 1.90 6.41
N PHE A 181 -6.20 2.28 6.96
CA PHE A 181 -5.96 3.56 7.62
C PHE A 181 -4.89 4.34 6.87
N ARG A 182 -4.94 5.66 6.97
CA ARG A 182 -3.94 6.59 6.45
C ARG A 182 -3.36 7.41 7.60
N ALA A 183 -2.04 7.43 7.72
CA ALA A 183 -1.29 8.30 8.61
C ALA A 183 -0.50 9.32 7.78
N ALA A 184 -0.77 10.61 7.99
CA ALA A 184 -0.12 11.68 7.23
C ALA A 184 1.33 11.86 7.67
N LYS A 185 2.25 11.99 6.71
CA LYS A 185 3.67 12.23 6.96
C LYS A 185 3.88 13.54 7.71
N GLN A 186 4.74 13.52 8.73
CA GLN A 186 5.09 14.69 9.55
C GLN A 186 6.55 15.09 9.33
N GLY A 187 6.75 16.23 8.67
CA GLY A 187 8.09 16.76 8.41
C GLY A 187 8.92 15.89 7.47
N GLU A 188 10.25 15.97 7.61
CA GLU A 188 11.20 15.22 6.78
C GLU A 188 11.57 13.85 7.35
N GLU A 189 11.33 13.63 8.64
CA GLU A 189 11.61 12.37 9.31
C GLU A 189 10.56 11.30 8.93
N ASN A 190 10.90 10.03 9.15
CA ASN A 190 9.97 8.91 8.99
C ASN A 190 9.01 8.83 10.19
N LYS A 191 8.19 9.85 10.33
CA LYS A 191 7.15 10.00 11.36
C LYS A 191 5.81 10.31 10.71
N TRP A 192 4.75 9.80 11.31
CA TRP A 192 3.40 9.96 10.83
C TRP A 192 2.48 10.45 11.93
N SER A 193 1.38 11.10 11.54
CA SER A 193 0.29 11.50 12.44
C SER A 193 -0.48 10.30 12.94
N ASN A 194 -1.39 10.54 13.90
CA ASN A 194 -2.39 9.54 14.27
C ASN A 194 -3.15 9.08 13.02
N PRO A 195 -3.28 7.75 12.81
CA PRO A 195 -3.95 7.21 11.64
C PRO A 195 -5.45 7.51 11.62
N VAL A 196 -5.98 7.75 10.43
CA VAL A 196 -7.40 8.00 10.17
C VAL A 196 -7.94 6.85 9.32
N ASN A 197 -9.06 6.25 9.73
CA ASN A 197 -9.77 5.23 8.96
C ASN A 197 -10.23 5.82 7.62
N MET A 198 -9.96 5.14 6.51
CA MET A 198 -10.35 5.59 5.17
C MET A 198 -11.87 5.57 4.94
N GLY A 199 -12.60 4.85 5.79
CA GLY A 199 -14.06 4.77 5.73
C GLY A 199 -14.61 4.12 4.46
N SER A 200 -15.94 4.12 4.37
CA SER A 200 -16.62 3.66 3.14
C SER A 200 -16.46 4.71 2.02
N PRO A 201 -16.30 4.30 0.76
CA PRO A 201 -16.42 2.94 0.24
C PRO A 201 -15.10 2.15 0.19
N ILE A 202 -13.99 2.70 0.66
CA ILE A 202 -12.71 1.99 0.70
C ILE A 202 -12.83 0.79 1.65
N ASN A 203 -13.19 1.03 2.90
CA ASN A 203 -13.42 -0.01 3.87
C ASN A 203 -14.85 -0.57 3.80
N SER A 204 -15.01 -1.86 4.04
CA SER A 204 -16.25 -2.62 3.98
C SER A 204 -16.45 -3.44 5.28
N LEU A 205 -17.48 -4.29 5.33
CA LEU A 205 -17.72 -5.21 6.46
C LEU A 205 -16.75 -6.41 6.49
N ASN A 206 -15.89 -6.55 5.50
CA ASN A 206 -14.92 -7.64 5.36
C ASN A 206 -13.49 -7.10 5.56
N ASN A 207 -12.48 -7.88 5.16
CA ASN A 207 -11.10 -7.42 5.15
C ASN A 207 -10.85 -6.53 3.92
N ASP A 208 -10.23 -5.38 4.16
CA ASP A 208 -9.78 -4.43 3.15
C ASP A 208 -8.32 -4.06 3.43
N TYR A 209 -7.42 -4.25 2.46
CA TYR A 209 -5.98 -4.11 2.69
C TYR A 209 -5.18 -3.83 1.40
N ALA A 210 -3.88 -3.62 1.54
CA ALA A 210 -2.92 -3.44 0.45
C ALA A 210 -3.32 -2.33 -0.54
N LEU A 211 -3.71 -1.14 -0.03
CA LEU A 211 -4.02 0.00 -0.87
C LEU A 211 -2.75 0.57 -1.48
N VAL A 212 -2.72 0.69 -2.80
CA VAL A 212 -1.64 1.30 -3.59
C VAL A 212 -2.17 2.50 -4.36
N GLU A 213 -1.59 3.65 -4.13
CA GLU A 213 -1.92 4.89 -4.86
C GLU A 213 -1.25 4.89 -6.24
N HIS A 214 -2.04 5.10 -7.29
CA HIS A 214 -1.55 5.29 -8.66
C HIS A 214 -1.35 6.77 -8.98
N THR A 215 -2.35 7.60 -8.64
CA THR A 215 -2.28 9.07 -8.63
C THR A 215 -2.80 9.55 -7.29
N ASP A 216 -2.70 10.85 -6.98
CA ASP A 216 -3.30 11.46 -5.79
C ASP A 216 -4.82 11.20 -5.62
N ARG A 217 -5.48 10.70 -6.68
CA ARG A 217 -6.94 10.50 -6.71
C ARG A 217 -7.36 9.10 -7.14
N THR A 218 -6.46 8.25 -7.60
CA THR A 218 -6.79 6.90 -8.09
C THR A 218 -5.79 5.90 -7.55
N GLY A 219 -6.26 4.67 -7.38
CA GLY A 219 -5.40 3.57 -6.97
C GLY A 219 -6.16 2.26 -6.95
N TYR A 220 -5.54 1.28 -6.30
CA TYR A 220 -6.06 -0.06 -6.17
C TYR A 220 -5.92 -0.54 -4.74
N PHE A 221 -6.80 -1.42 -4.31
CA PHE A 221 -6.72 -2.10 -3.03
C PHE A 221 -7.33 -3.49 -3.13
N THR A 222 -7.00 -4.35 -2.19
CA THR A 222 -7.59 -5.68 -2.08
C THR A 222 -8.75 -5.64 -1.10
N SER A 223 -9.84 -6.33 -1.43
CA SER A 223 -11.01 -6.45 -0.58
C SER A 223 -11.63 -7.84 -0.66
N GLU A 224 -12.06 -8.37 0.47
CA GLU A 224 -12.81 -9.62 0.58
C GLU A 224 -14.34 -9.40 0.59
N ARG A 225 -14.79 -8.20 0.20
CA ARG A 225 -16.23 -7.93 0.03
C ARG A 225 -16.84 -8.85 -1.03
N LYS A 226 -18.11 -9.18 -0.89
CA LYS A 226 -18.78 -10.02 -1.87
C LYS A 226 -18.60 -9.47 -3.29
N SER A 227 -17.99 -10.29 -4.14
CA SER A 227 -17.90 -10.01 -5.57
C SER A 227 -19.31 -9.98 -6.20
N GLN A 228 -19.42 -9.47 -7.42
CA GLN A 228 -20.68 -9.51 -8.20
C GLN A 228 -21.21 -10.94 -8.41
N ASN A 229 -20.34 -11.94 -8.34
CA ASN A 229 -20.68 -13.37 -8.44
C ASN A 229 -21.08 -13.99 -7.09
N GLY A 230 -21.10 -13.22 -6.01
CA GLY A 230 -21.51 -13.68 -4.69
C GLY A 230 -20.46 -14.48 -3.91
N GLU A 231 -19.24 -14.60 -4.42
CA GLU A 231 -18.12 -15.26 -3.74
C GLU A 231 -17.39 -14.28 -2.80
N ASN A 232 -17.04 -14.75 -1.60
CA ASN A 232 -16.18 -14.03 -0.66
C ASN A 232 -14.73 -14.47 -0.91
N LYS A 233 -14.09 -13.91 -1.94
CA LYS A 233 -12.67 -14.13 -2.22
C LYS A 233 -12.00 -12.78 -2.37
N PRO A 234 -10.70 -12.67 -2.03
CA PRO A 234 -9.96 -11.44 -2.26
C PRO A 234 -9.97 -11.06 -3.74
N ASP A 235 -10.40 -9.84 -4.02
CA ASP A 235 -10.38 -9.24 -5.36
C ASP A 235 -9.69 -7.87 -5.32
N ILE A 236 -9.14 -7.44 -6.45
CA ILE A 236 -8.51 -6.13 -6.60
C ILE A 236 -9.56 -5.12 -7.07
N TYR A 237 -9.77 -4.08 -6.27
CA TYR A 237 -10.69 -2.99 -6.56
C TYR A 237 -9.92 -1.73 -6.97
N LYS A 238 -10.38 -1.05 -8.02
CA LYS A 238 -9.94 0.30 -8.36
C LYS A 238 -10.79 1.30 -7.57
N TYR A 239 -10.14 2.33 -7.01
CA TYR A 239 -10.85 3.49 -6.49
C TYR A 239 -10.51 4.74 -7.29
N GLU A 240 -11.45 5.69 -7.29
CA GLU A 240 -11.28 7.02 -7.86
C GLU A 240 -11.96 8.04 -6.95
N ILE A 241 -11.21 9.04 -6.51
CA ILE A 241 -11.72 10.17 -5.75
C ILE A 241 -12.18 11.23 -6.75
N PRO A 242 -13.48 11.56 -6.83
CA PRO A 242 -13.96 12.57 -7.77
C PRO A 242 -13.36 13.94 -7.45
N PRO A 243 -13.19 14.82 -8.45
CA PRO A 243 -12.75 16.18 -8.21
C PRO A 243 -13.70 16.89 -7.25
N TYR A 244 -13.12 17.66 -6.32
CA TYR A 244 -13.93 18.55 -5.51
C TYR A 244 -14.56 19.58 -6.44
N VAL A 245 -15.89 19.66 -6.41
CA VAL A 245 -16.64 20.71 -7.10
C VAL A 245 -17.16 21.65 -6.04
N PHE A 246 -16.83 22.93 -6.19
CA PHE A 246 -17.29 23.97 -5.28
C PHE A 246 -18.14 24.95 -6.09
N ASP A 247 -19.33 25.26 -5.61
CA ASP A 247 -20.13 26.35 -6.13
C ASP A 247 -19.60 27.66 -5.53
N LEU A 248 -19.14 28.58 -6.36
CA LEU A 248 -18.74 29.92 -5.96
C LEU A 248 -19.88 30.90 -6.22
N LYS A 249 -20.49 31.43 -5.17
CA LYS A 249 -21.45 32.54 -5.28
C LYS A 249 -20.76 33.85 -4.97
N VAL A 250 -20.61 34.69 -5.96
CA VAL A 250 -20.04 36.05 -5.81
C VAL A 250 -21.18 37.04 -5.75
N ILE A 251 -21.16 37.93 -4.73
CA ILE A 251 -22.10 39.04 -4.60
C ILE A 251 -21.30 40.32 -4.57
N VAL A 252 -21.52 41.17 -5.59
CA VAL A 252 -20.90 42.50 -5.65
C VAL A 252 -21.83 43.51 -5.00
N THR A 253 -21.31 44.27 -4.03
CA THR A 253 -22.04 45.32 -3.31
C THR A 253 -21.33 46.64 -3.40
N ASP A 254 -22.09 47.74 -3.25
CA ASP A 254 -21.50 49.08 -3.17
C ASP A 254 -20.58 49.21 -1.94
N LEU A 255 -19.48 49.91 -2.10
CA LEU A 255 -18.49 50.10 -1.03
C LEU A 255 -19.02 50.97 0.12
N ASN A 256 -19.83 51.99 -0.22
CA ASN A 256 -20.33 52.98 0.72
C ASN A 256 -21.70 52.63 1.28
N GLU A 257 -22.54 51.91 0.49
CA GLU A 257 -23.86 51.45 0.88
C GLU A 257 -23.86 49.94 1.05
N LYS A 258 -23.40 49.47 2.22
CA LYS A 258 -23.34 48.04 2.54
C LYS A 258 -24.72 47.39 2.37
N ASN A 259 -24.80 46.34 1.60
CA ASN A 259 -25.98 45.55 1.22
C ASN A 259 -26.73 46.01 -0.04
N VAL A 260 -26.34 47.11 -0.69
CA VAL A 260 -26.87 47.41 -2.01
C VAL A 260 -26.08 46.59 -3.04
N LYS A 261 -26.76 45.68 -3.73
CA LYS A 261 -26.14 44.88 -4.78
C LYS A 261 -25.98 45.72 -6.04
N ILE A 262 -24.81 45.66 -6.65
CA ILE A 262 -24.53 46.28 -7.93
C ILE A 262 -25.02 45.36 -9.02
N ALA A 263 -26.00 45.84 -9.80
CA ALA A 263 -26.47 45.15 -11.01
C ALA A 263 -25.42 45.30 -12.12
N ASP A 264 -25.35 44.30 -13.01
CA ASP A 264 -24.48 44.31 -14.19
C ASP A 264 -22.97 44.43 -13.90
N ALA A 265 -22.53 44.09 -12.70
CA ALA A 265 -21.12 44.03 -12.36
C ALA A 265 -20.44 42.86 -13.09
N LYS A 266 -19.42 43.14 -13.90
CA LYS A 266 -18.62 42.09 -14.52
C LYS A 266 -17.66 41.49 -13.46
N VAL A 267 -17.80 40.20 -13.22
CA VAL A 267 -16.94 39.45 -12.31
C VAL A 267 -16.03 38.52 -13.11
N VAL A 268 -14.75 38.58 -12.88
CA VAL A 268 -13.75 37.68 -13.45
C VAL A 268 -13.11 36.88 -12.30
N VAL A 269 -13.22 35.58 -12.31
CA VAL A 269 -12.55 34.70 -11.38
C VAL A 269 -11.38 34.04 -12.09
N THR A 270 -10.20 34.15 -11.51
CA THR A 270 -8.98 33.50 -12.04
C THR A 270 -8.44 32.50 -11.02
N ASP A 271 -8.14 31.29 -11.46
CA ASP A 271 -7.47 30.30 -10.64
C ASP A 271 -5.94 30.49 -10.63
N ASN A 272 -5.26 29.73 -9.78
CA ASN A 272 -3.79 29.78 -9.65
C ASN A 272 -3.04 29.30 -10.91
N ASN A 273 -3.72 28.66 -11.86
CA ASN A 273 -3.16 28.13 -13.11
C ASN A 273 -3.47 29.04 -14.30
N GLY A 274 -4.14 30.19 -14.07
CA GLY A 274 -4.50 31.15 -15.10
C GLY A 274 -5.82 30.86 -15.84
N GLY A 275 -6.58 29.87 -15.39
CA GLY A 275 -7.95 29.63 -15.86
C GLY A 275 -8.88 30.79 -15.44
N THR A 276 -9.69 31.31 -16.35
CA THR A 276 -10.59 32.45 -16.08
C THR A 276 -12.04 32.10 -16.38
N TRP A 277 -12.94 32.57 -15.51
CA TRP A 277 -14.38 32.47 -15.67
C TRP A 277 -14.99 33.87 -15.52
N GLU A 278 -15.89 34.23 -16.41
CA GLU A 278 -16.61 35.50 -16.39
C GLU A 278 -18.09 35.24 -16.11
N GLY A 279 -18.70 36.10 -15.28
CA GLY A 279 -20.12 36.06 -14.94
C GLY A 279 -20.70 37.46 -14.76
#